data_b24339dffe08a62f174eaf8e2af46121
#
_entry.id   b24339dffe08a62f174eaf8e2af46121
#
_cell.length_a   1.000
_cell.length_b   1.000
_cell.length_c   1.000
_cell.angle_alpha   90.00
_cell.angle_beta   90.00
_cell.angle_gamma   90.00
#
_symmetry.space_group_name_H-M   'P 1'
#
loop_
_entity.id
_entity.type
_entity.pdbx_description
1 polymer ?
#
loop_
_entity_poly.entity_id
_entity_poly.type
_entity_poly.pdbx_seq_one_letter_code
_entity_poly.pdbx_strand_id
1 'polypeptide(L)'
;MQLIKKSALFALVLSSALICGQQVQAAKPSAAPAQETTLEVKAKLDAFAKSYVARANDTLKNNRQNMSVTKQGKGYVARYTEVDASTMTTEIYPGKGPGCEYVGHIVYLEKVYECTGKTISEAKTGTFTTPKARRIRELTRYDGKMWIY
;
A
#
# COMPACT_ATOMS: atom_id res chain seq x y z
N MET A 1 20.70 32.27 84.01
CA MET A 1 21.09 31.42 85.15
C MET A 1 21.50 30.03 84.56
N GLN A 2 22.79 29.81 84.69
CA GLN A 2 23.49 28.52 84.83
C GLN A 2 23.24 27.45 83.72
N LEU A 3 24.17 26.67 83.38
CA LEU A 3 25.65 26.47 83.46
C LEU A 3 26.01 25.40 82.46
N ILE A 4 27.00 25.67 81.68
CA ILE A 4 28.19 24.87 81.39
C ILE A 4 28.08 23.35 81.73
N LYS A 5 28.39 22.46 80.77
CA LYS A 5 29.52 21.54 80.91
C LYS A 5 29.93 20.88 79.61
N LYS A 6 31.12 21.14 79.31
CA LYS A 6 32.06 20.47 78.39
C LYS A 6 32.12 18.95 78.61
N SER A 7 32.32 18.20 77.62
CA SER A 7 33.39 17.20 77.58
C SER A 7 33.65 16.68 76.17
N ALA A 8 34.87 16.80 75.88
CA ALA A 8 35.54 16.24 74.64
C ALA A 8 35.62 14.70 74.73
N LEU A 9 35.72 14.03 73.69
CA LEU A 9 36.88 13.23 73.29
C LEU A 9 36.56 12.22 72.17
N PHE A 10 37.40 12.20 71.31
CA PHE A 10 38.03 11.10 70.56
C PHE A 10 37.46 10.72 69.18
N ALA A 11 38.36 10.96 68.29
CA ALA A 11 38.41 10.53 66.91
C ALA A 11 38.36 9.01 66.75
N LEU A 12 37.70 8.56 65.69
CA LEU A 12 38.15 7.41 64.93
C LEU A 12 37.81 7.64 63.47
N VAL A 13 38.83 7.87 62.71
CA VAL A 13 38.79 7.94 61.24
C VAL A 13 38.66 6.52 60.77
N LEU A 14 37.54 6.13 60.16
CA LEU A 14 37.39 4.97 59.31
C LEU A 14 37.05 5.45 57.93
N SER A 15 38.07 5.50 57.09
CA SER A 15 37.98 5.71 55.64
C SER A 15 37.28 4.53 55.00
N SER A 16 35.99 4.64 54.75
CA SER A 16 35.29 3.72 53.89
C SER A 16 35.27 4.32 52.48
N ALA A 17 36.14 3.87 51.61
CA ALA A 17 36.11 4.15 50.20
C ALA A 17 34.82 3.55 49.60
N LEU A 18 33.80 4.37 49.38
CA LEU A 18 32.66 4.03 48.54
C LEU A 18 33.17 4.03 47.10
N ILE A 19 33.48 2.84 46.61
CA ILE A 19 33.62 2.60 45.16
C ILE A 19 32.23 2.74 44.59
N CYS A 20 31.92 3.92 44.07
CA CYS A 20 30.72 4.17 43.25
C CYS A 20 30.92 3.42 41.92
N GLY A 21 30.49 2.18 41.87
CA GLY A 21 30.43 1.41 40.65
C GLY A 21 29.41 2.06 39.71
N GLN A 22 29.91 2.90 38.80
CA GLN A 22 29.13 3.34 37.66
C GLN A 22 28.87 2.10 36.81
N GLN A 23 27.67 1.57 36.94
CA GLN A 23 27.13 0.65 35.95
C GLN A 23 26.94 1.47 34.66
N VAL A 24 27.92 1.34 33.77
CA VAL A 24 27.76 1.72 32.37
C VAL A 24 26.67 0.79 31.81
N GLN A 25 25.43 1.23 31.83
CA GLN A 25 24.38 0.62 31.04
C GLN A 25 24.80 0.77 29.58
N ALA A 26 25.32 -0.30 29.02
CA ALA A 26 25.51 -0.39 27.58
C ALA A 26 24.15 -0.13 26.93
N ALA A 27 23.98 1.05 26.37
CA ALA A 27 22.83 1.37 25.55
C ALA A 27 22.77 0.31 24.45
N LYS A 28 21.71 -0.53 24.49
CA LYS A 28 21.41 -1.50 23.44
C LYS A 28 21.41 -0.71 22.13
N PRO A 29 22.24 -1.04 21.14
CA PRO A 29 22.19 -0.34 19.88
C PRO A 29 20.77 -0.47 19.33
N SER A 30 20.07 0.66 19.23
CA SER A 30 18.83 0.75 18.51
C SER A 30 19.16 0.40 17.07
N ALA A 31 18.88 -0.82 16.66
CA ALA A 31 19.04 -1.21 15.26
C ALA A 31 18.16 -0.23 14.46
N ALA A 32 18.77 0.59 13.64
CA ALA A 32 18.05 1.38 12.65
C ALA A 32 17.16 0.39 11.86
N PRO A 33 15.90 0.75 11.57
CA PRO A 33 15.05 -0.11 10.78
C PRO A 33 15.79 -0.49 9.50
N ALA A 34 15.92 -1.78 9.26
CA ALA A 34 16.59 -2.28 8.06
C ALA A 34 15.88 -1.67 6.85
N GLN A 35 16.63 -0.95 6.01
CA GLN A 35 16.08 -0.35 4.80
C GLN A 35 15.60 -1.47 3.88
N GLU A 36 14.33 -1.41 3.48
CA GLU A 36 13.74 -2.43 2.61
C GLU A 36 14.46 -2.46 1.26
N THR A 37 14.67 -3.66 0.76
CA THR A 37 15.26 -3.85 -0.56
C THR A 37 14.25 -3.51 -1.65
N THR A 38 14.72 -3.08 -2.81
CA THR A 38 13.87 -2.82 -3.99
C THR A 38 13.00 -4.05 -4.34
N LEU A 39 13.50 -5.26 -4.10
CA LEU A 39 12.78 -6.49 -4.37
C LEU A 39 11.57 -6.69 -3.43
N GLU A 40 11.75 -6.39 -2.14
CA GLU A 40 10.66 -6.43 -1.14
C GLU A 40 9.58 -5.38 -1.44
N VAL A 41 10.01 -4.17 -1.77
CA VAL A 41 9.10 -3.09 -2.15
C VAL A 41 8.33 -3.45 -3.43
N LYS A 42 8.98 -4.11 -4.41
CA LYS A 42 8.33 -4.62 -5.62
C LYS A 42 7.30 -5.71 -5.31
N ALA A 43 7.60 -6.63 -4.41
CA ALA A 43 6.66 -7.67 -3.98
C ALA A 43 5.42 -7.07 -3.31
N LYS A 44 5.60 -6.01 -2.49
CA LYS A 44 4.49 -5.24 -1.93
C LYS A 44 3.65 -4.56 -3.01
N LEU A 45 4.27 -4.03 -4.08
CA LEU A 45 3.54 -3.45 -5.21
C LEU A 45 2.69 -4.51 -5.91
N ASP A 46 3.23 -5.71 -6.13
CA ASP A 46 2.50 -6.79 -6.78
C ASP A 46 1.25 -7.21 -5.98
N ALA A 47 1.37 -7.30 -4.65
CA ALA A 47 0.24 -7.58 -3.77
C ALA A 47 -0.80 -6.45 -3.77
N PHE A 48 -0.34 -5.20 -3.71
CA PHE A 48 -1.20 -4.02 -3.81
C PHE A 48 -1.96 -3.97 -5.14
N ALA A 49 -1.26 -4.20 -6.26
CA ALA A 49 -1.83 -4.19 -7.60
C ALA A 49 -2.92 -5.26 -7.79
N LYS A 50 -2.72 -6.47 -7.25
CA LYS A 50 -3.76 -7.52 -7.25
C LYS A 50 -5.04 -7.07 -6.57
N SER A 51 -4.93 -6.48 -5.39
CA SER A 51 -6.08 -5.94 -4.64
C SER A 51 -6.72 -4.77 -5.36
N TYR A 52 -5.92 -3.92 -5.99
CA TYR A 52 -6.40 -2.77 -6.76
C TYR A 52 -7.22 -3.20 -7.97
N VAL A 53 -6.66 -4.08 -8.81
CA VAL A 53 -7.32 -4.56 -10.04
C VAL A 53 -8.59 -5.35 -9.72
N ALA A 54 -8.60 -6.16 -8.64
CA ALA A 54 -9.79 -6.87 -8.21
C ALA A 54 -10.94 -5.89 -7.89
N ARG A 55 -10.66 -4.81 -7.16
CA ARG A 55 -11.66 -3.77 -6.84
C ARG A 55 -12.05 -2.91 -8.04
N ALA A 56 -11.15 -2.75 -9.02
CA ALA A 56 -11.43 -1.94 -10.21
C ALA A 56 -12.68 -2.46 -10.96
N ASN A 57 -12.84 -3.76 -11.10
CA ASN A 57 -14.02 -4.35 -11.74
C ASN A 57 -15.34 -4.04 -11.00
N ASP A 58 -15.31 -3.96 -9.68
CA ASP A 58 -16.50 -3.64 -8.87
C ASP A 58 -16.90 -2.16 -8.99
N THR A 59 -15.93 -1.28 -9.21
CA THR A 59 -16.12 0.18 -9.29
C THR A 59 -16.44 0.69 -10.70
N LEU A 60 -16.26 -0.14 -11.73
CA LEU A 60 -16.60 0.25 -13.10
C LEU A 60 -18.10 0.53 -13.23
N LYS A 61 -18.44 1.74 -13.70
CA LYS A 61 -19.83 2.19 -13.88
C LYS A 61 -20.65 1.23 -14.75
N ASN A 62 -20.05 0.69 -15.80
CA ASN A 62 -20.67 -0.22 -16.75
C ASN A 62 -19.98 -1.59 -16.67
N ASN A 63 -19.98 -2.21 -15.52
CA ASN A 63 -19.49 -3.58 -15.35
C ASN A 63 -20.51 -4.60 -15.87
N ARG A 64 -20.18 -5.89 -15.80
CA ARG A 64 -21.05 -6.96 -16.28
C ARG A 64 -22.43 -6.99 -15.63
N GLN A 65 -22.54 -6.56 -14.36
CA GLN A 65 -23.83 -6.50 -13.65
C GLN A 65 -24.66 -5.27 -14.06
N ASN A 66 -23.99 -4.17 -14.46
CA ASN A 66 -24.57 -2.88 -14.81
C ASN A 66 -24.29 -2.53 -16.29
N MET A 67 -24.64 -3.46 -17.20
CA MET A 67 -24.44 -3.25 -18.62
C MET A 67 -25.24 -2.06 -19.14
N SER A 68 -24.61 -1.24 -19.98
CA SER A 68 -25.37 -0.26 -20.77
C SER A 68 -26.07 -0.95 -21.94
N VAL A 69 -27.35 -0.67 -22.15
CA VAL A 69 -28.09 -1.17 -23.30
C VAL A 69 -28.61 0.03 -24.09
N THR A 70 -28.28 0.05 -25.38
CA THR A 70 -28.71 1.11 -26.31
C THR A 70 -29.46 0.51 -27.49
N LYS A 71 -30.53 1.19 -27.96
CA LYS A 71 -31.19 0.85 -29.19
C LYS A 71 -30.31 1.23 -30.38
N GLN A 72 -30.12 0.30 -31.31
CA GLN A 72 -29.32 0.54 -32.51
C GLN A 72 -30.11 -0.05 -33.73
N GLY A 73 -30.63 0.83 -34.56
CA GLY A 73 -31.48 0.42 -35.69
C GLY A 73 -32.72 -0.32 -35.22
N LYS A 74 -32.92 -1.55 -35.71
CA LYS A 74 -34.03 -2.43 -35.34
C LYS A 74 -33.76 -3.36 -34.14
N GLY A 75 -32.60 -3.23 -33.50
CA GLY A 75 -32.17 -4.08 -32.39
C GLY A 75 -31.59 -3.30 -31.21
N TYR A 76 -30.91 -4.01 -30.34
CA TYR A 76 -30.26 -3.50 -29.14
C TYR A 76 -28.83 -3.96 -29.06
N VAL A 77 -27.99 -3.14 -28.44
CA VAL A 77 -26.59 -3.44 -28.15
C VAL A 77 -26.37 -3.30 -26.67
N ALA A 78 -25.95 -4.38 -26.02
CA ALA A 78 -25.48 -4.37 -24.64
C ALA A 78 -23.95 -4.25 -24.63
N ARG A 79 -23.43 -3.39 -23.72
CA ARG A 79 -21.99 -3.18 -23.52
C ARG A 79 -21.66 -3.19 -22.05
N TYR A 80 -20.54 -3.82 -21.74
CA TYR A 80 -19.91 -3.67 -20.43
C TYR A 80 -18.38 -3.61 -20.57
N THR A 81 -17.74 -3.12 -19.53
CA THR A 81 -16.29 -3.01 -19.44
C THR A 81 -15.79 -3.91 -18.34
N GLU A 82 -14.64 -4.55 -18.55
CA GLU A 82 -13.99 -5.43 -17.58
C GLU A 82 -12.48 -5.22 -17.64
N VAL A 83 -11.85 -5.17 -16.47
CA VAL A 83 -10.41 -5.19 -16.35
C VAL A 83 -9.93 -6.63 -16.46
N ASP A 84 -9.05 -6.89 -17.40
CA ASP A 84 -8.40 -8.21 -17.55
C ASP A 84 -7.21 -8.33 -16.60
N ALA A 85 -7.48 -8.89 -15.41
CA ALA A 85 -6.46 -9.07 -14.39
C ALA A 85 -5.29 -9.97 -14.82
N SER A 86 -5.49 -10.85 -15.81
CA SER A 86 -4.43 -11.73 -16.32
C SER A 86 -3.33 -10.96 -17.07
N THR A 87 -3.65 -9.76 -17.53
CA THR A 87 -2.71 -8.88 -18.26
C THR A 87 -1.96 -7.93 -17.36
N MET A 88 -2.23 -7.97 -16.04
CA MET A 88 -1.63 -7.04 -15.08
C MET A 88 -0.12 -7.25 -14.98
N THR A 89 0.62 -6.15 -15.10
CA THR A 89 2.05 -6.08 -14.82
C THR A 89 2.32 -4.86 -13.93
N THR A 90 3.43 -4.92 -13.20
CA THR A 90 3.87 -3.82 -12.35
C THR A 90 5.31 -3.46 -12.64
N GLU A 91 5.62 -2.18 -12.55
CA GLU A 91 6.96 -1.62 -12.72
C GLU A 91 7.27 -0.69 -11.54
N ILE A 92 8.52 -0.65 -11.10
CA ILE A 92 8.96 0.20 -9.99
C ILE A 92 10.11 1.10 -10.46
N TYR A 93 10.08 2.35 -10.03
CA TYR A 93 11.08 3.36 -10.34
C TYR A 93 11.46 4.12 -9.07
N PRO A 94 12.70 4.61 -8.95
CA PRO A 94 13.06 5.51 -7.86
C PRO A 94 12.17 6.74 -7.83
N GLY A 95 11.66 7.07 -6.66
CA GLY A 95 10.88 8.28 -6.43
C GLY A 95 11.77 9.53 -6.36
N LYS A 96 11.14 10.69 -6.45
CA LYS A 96 11.85 11.99 -6.34
C LYS A 96 11.15 12.84 -5.29
N GLY A 97 11.80 13.02 -4.16
CA GLY A 97 11.36 13.94 -3.12
C GLY A 97 10.86 13.28 -1.83
N PRO A 98 10.58 14.08 -0.80
CA PRO A 98 10.18 13.60 0.52
C PRO A 98 8.87 12.79 0.46
N GLY A 99 8.83 11.66 1.17
CA GLY A 99 7.63 10.81 1.24
C GLY A 99 7.28 10.07 -0.07
N CYS A 100 8.24 9.99 -1.00
CA CYS A 100 8.11 9.22 -2.22
C CYS A 100 9.43 8.50 -2.51
N GLU A 101 9.64 7.33 -1.90
CA GLU A 101 10.86 6.54 -2.12
C GLU A 101 10.83 5.86 -3.48
N TYR A 102 9.66 5.39 -3.89
CA TYR A 102 9.45 4.75 -5.19
C TYR A 102 8.14 5.20 -5.82
N VAL A 103 8.13 5.17 -7.16
CA VAL A 103 6.93 5.28 -7.98
C VAL A 103 6.64 3.92 -8.58
N GLY A 104 5.40 3.46 -8.47
CA GLY A 104 4.92 2.23 -9.05
C GLY A 104 3.99 2.50 -10.23
N HIS A 105 4.13 1.71 -11.29
CA HIS A 105 3.15 1.64 -12.36
C HIS A 105 2.42 0.30 -12.25
N ILE A 106 1.09 0.36 -12.33
CA ILE A 106 0.22 -0.80 -12.49
C ILE A 106 -0.35 -0.72 -13.89
N VAL A 107 -0.05 -1.70 -14.72
CA VAL A 107 -0.45 -1.71 -16.13
C VAL A 107 -1.35 -2.91 -16.38
N TYR A 108 -2.50 -2.70 -17.01
CA TYR A 108 -3.46 -3.74 -17.35
C TYR A 108 -4.27 -3.37 -18.60
N LEU A 109 -5.00 -4.34 -19.15
CA LEU A 109 -5.95 -4.11 -20.23
C LEU A 109 -7.36 -3.98 -19.66
N GLU A 110 -8.07 -2.97 -20.14
CA GLU A 110 -9.51 -2.80 -19.97
C GLU A 110 -10.18 -3.15 -21.27
N LYS A 111 -11.09 -4.13 -21.25
CA LYS A 111 -11.78 -4.68 -22.42
C LYS A 111 -13.23 -4.23 -22.42
N VAL A 112 -13.71 -3.77 -23.57
CA VAL A 112 -15.14 -3.50 -23.79
C VAL A 112 -15.74 -4.70 -24.49
N TYR A 113 -16.75 -5.29 -23.86
CA TYR A 113 -17.53 -6.38 -24.39
C TYR A 113 -18.83 -5.86 -24.98
N GLU A 114 -19.22 -6.42 -26.14
CA GLU A 114 -20.40 -6.01 -26.87
C GLU A 114 -21.19 -7.23 -27.34
N CYS A 115 -22.52 -7.18 -27.16
CA CYS A 115 -23.43 -8.17 -27.71
C CYS A 115 -24.63 -7.47 -28.35
N THR A 116 -25.06 -7.93 -29.52
CA THR A 116 -26.22 -7.44 -30.24
C THR A 116 -27.37 -8.45 -30.14
N GLY A 117 -28.61 -7.96 -30.06
CA GLY A 117 -29.82 -8.79 -30.05
C GLY A 117 -31.01 -8.05 -30.62
N LYS A 118 -32.04 -8.79 -31.02
CA LYS A 118 -33.33 -8.19 -31.45
C LYS A 118 -34.11 -7.60 -30.31
N THR A 119 -33.89 -8.16 -29.10
CA THR A 119 -34.52 -7.71 -27.85
C THR A 119 -33.43 -7.31 -26.84
N ILE A 120 -33.82 -6.57 -25.80
CA ILE A 120 -32.93 -6.22 -24.68
C ILE A 120 -32.40 -7.49 -23.99
N SER A 121 -33.26 -8.49 -23.82
CA SER A 121 -32.88 -9.77 -23.21
C SER A 121 -31.81 -10.49 -24.01
N GLU A 122 -32.02 -10.66 -25.31
CA GLU A 122 -31.06 -11.30 -26.22
C GLU A 122 -29.70 -10.56 -26.20
N ALA A 123 -29.73 -9.23 -26.23
CA ALA A 123 -28.50 -8.43 -26.17
C ALA A 123 -27.74 -8.64 -24.85
N LYS A 124 -28.46 -8.81 -23.72
CA LYS A 124 -27.83 -9.02 -22.39
C LYS A 124 -27.34 -10.44 -22.16
N THR A 125 -27.92 -11.44 -22.79
CA THR A 125 -27.64 -12.86 -22.51
C THR A 125 -26.94 -13.60 -23.65
N GLY A 126 -26.74 -12.94 -24.78
CA GLY A 126 -26.12 -13.53 -25.96
C GLY A 126 -24.60 -13.65 -25.84
N THR A 127 -23.95 -13.98 -26.97
CA THR A 127 -22.51 -14.11 -27.04
C THR A 127 -21.84 -12.74 -27.17
N PHE A 128 -21.02 -12.39 -26.20
CA PHE A 128 -20.24 -11.14 -26.19
C PHE A 128 -18.94 -11.28 -26.97
N THR A 129 -18.64 -10.27 -27.75
CA THR A 129 -17.34 -10.10 -28.40
C THR A 129 -16.55 -8.95 -27.76
N THR A 130 -15.24 -8.90 -27.98
CA THR A 130 -14.37 -7.84 -27.43
C THR A 130 -13.88 -6.93 -28.56
N PRO A 131 -14.69 -5.95 -29.03
CA PRO A 131 -14.31 -5.10 -30.14
C PRO A 131 -13.21 -4.10 -29.81
N LYS A 132 -13.03 -3.79 -28.54
CA LYS A 132 -12.05 -2.79 -28.07
C LYS A 132 -11.34 -3.25 -26.80
N ALA A 133 -10.05 -2.96 -26.75
CA ALA A 133 -9.24 -3.05 -25.54
C ALA A 133 -8.38 -1.78 -25.44
N ARG A 134 -8.14 -1.30 -24.24
CA ARG A 134 -7.22 -0.20 -23.98
C ARG A 134 -6.25 -0.57 -22.88
N ARG A 135 -5.01 -0.14 -23.04
CA ARG A 135 -3.99 -0.27 -22.00
C ARG A 135 -4.13 0.88 -21.01
N ILE A 136 -4.35 0.53 -19.76
CA ILE A 136 -4.40 1.46 -18.64
C ILE A 136 -3.05 1.42 -17.93
N ARG A 137 -2.57 2.57 -17.47
CA ARG A 137 -1.42 2.71 -16.61
C ARG A 137 -1.80 3.59 -15.44
N GLU A 138 -1.84 3.00 -14.27
CA GLU A 138 -2.05 3.71 -13.02
C GLU A 138 -0.71 4.02 -12.36
N LEU A 139 -0.63 5.18 -11.71
CA LEU A 139 0.51 5.61 -10.93
C LEU A 139 0.22 5.47 -9.45
N THR A 140 1.18 4.96 -8.70
CA THR A 140 1.13 4.88 -7.25
C THR A 140 2.50 5.22 -6.67
N ARG A 141 2.55 5.65 -5.42
CA ARG A 141 3.81 5.99 -4.73
C ARG A 141 4.00 5.13 -3.49
N TYR A 142 5.25 4.84 -3.18
CA TYR A 142 5.66 4.20 -1.93
C TYR A 142 6.23 5.25 -0.98
N ASP A 143 5.68 5.32 0.23
CA ASP A 143 6.03 6.33 1.24
C ASP A 143 7.09 5.84 2.25
N GLY A 144 7.72 4.68 2.01
CA GLY A 144 8.63 4.00 2.92
C GLY A 144 7.96 2.94 3.80
N LYS A 145 6.62 2.77 3.69
CA LYS A 145 5.84 1.77 4.44
C LYS A 145 4.86 1.02 3.56
N MET A 146 4.11 1.74 2.76
CA MET A 146 3.03 1.19 1.94
C MET A 146 2.88 1.92 0.61
N TRP A 147 2.22 1.24 -0.33
CA TRP A 147 1.80 1.84 -1.59
C TRP A 147 0.49 2.61 -1.41
N ILE A 148 0.43 3.82 -1.94
CA ILE A 148 -0.72 4.74 -1.84
C ILE A 148 -0.96 5.46 -3.18
N TYR A 149 -2.22 5.85 -3.41
CA TYR A 149 -2.63 6.71 -4.52
C TYR A 149 -2.48 8.18 -4.19
#